data_fe10000d6ce7c6c7f5de8752db107e0b
#
_entry.id   fe10000d6ce7c6c7f5de8752db107e0b
#
_cell.length_a   1.000
_cell.length_b   1.000
_cell.length_c   1.000
_cell.angle_alpha   90.00
_cell.angle_beta   90.00
_cell.angle_gamma   90.00
#
_symmetry.space_group_name_H-M   'P 1'
#
loop_
_entity.id
_entity.type
_entity.pdbx_description
1 polymer ?
#
loop_
_entity_poly.entity_id
_entity_poly.type
_entity_poly.pdbx_seq_one_letter_code
_entity_poly.pdbx_strand_id
1 'polypeptide(L)'
;MLRKAFLMALAFALSSSAAFAADVPERKSLQVINDITKQVRQYTRYTIFDDVSIRLEDNGNAVLTGKVTMPFKKDDIGRLVGRVQGVSTVQNDIAVLPVSPFDDELRFRISRAIYGNSAFWHYAAMANPPIHIVVENGRVTLAGVVQNNVERMLARSLATTFGAFSVKNELKTDAEMKETLEKL
;
A
#
# COMPACT_ATOMS: atom_id res chain seq x y z
N MET A 1 10.82 32.84 -82.48
CA MET A 1 10.92 31.43 -82.13
C MET A 1 10.80 31.33 -80.64
N LEU A 2 9.63 30.98 -80.14
CA LEU A 2 9.26 30.99 -78.69
C LEU A 2 9.52 29.62 -78.05
N ARG A 3 10.43 29.52 -77.12
CA ARG A 3 10.60 28.32 -76.29
C ARG A 3 9.73 28.46 -75.04
N LYS A 4 8.67 27.66 -74.96
CA LYS A 4 7.82 27.51 -73.82
C LYS A 4 8.52 26.59 -72.77
N ALA A 5 8.89 27.10 -71.61
CA ALA A 5 9.36 26.34 -70.51
C ALA A 5 8.14 25.81 -69.68
N PHE A 6 8.08 24.51 -69.56
CA PHE A 6 7.05 23.80 -68.77
C PHE A 6 7.55 23.64 -67.32
N LEU A 7 6.98 24.41 -66.42
CA LEU A 7 7.25 24.27 -64.98
C LEU A 7 6.32 23.19 -64.39
N MET A 8 6.90 22.07 -64.02
CA MET A 8 6.22 20.97 -63.35
C MET A 8 6.28 21.21 -61.84
N ALA A 9 5.18 21.64 -61.25
CA ALA A 9 5.07 21.80 -59.79
C ALA A 9 4.83 20.44 -59.15
N LEU A 10 5.83 19.95 -58.38
CA LEU A 10 5.75 18.75 -57.59
C LEU A 10 5.06 19.09 -56.25
N ALA A 11 3.77 18.75 -56.13
CA ALA A 11 3.05 18.88 -54.87
C ALA A 11 3.48 17.78 -53.90
N PHE A 12 4.21 18.18 -52.86
CA PHE A 12 4.60 17.30 -51.74
C PHE A 12 3.42 17.24 -50.77
N ALA A 13 2.65 16.15 -50.80
CA ALA A 13 1.59 15.91 -49.85
C ALA A 13 2.22 15.47 -48.51
N LEU A 14 2.25 16.37 -47.51
CA LEU A 14 2.54 16.00 -46.12
C LEU A 14 1.33 15.22 -45.58
N SER A 15 1.45 13.91 -45.55
CA SER A 15 0.57 13.06 -44.78
C SER A 15 0.90 13.22 -43.28
N SER A 16 0.17 14.10 -42.59
CA SER A 16 0.18 14.14 -41.13
C SER A 16 -0.45 12.85 -40.59
N SER A 17 0.38 11.91 -40.17
CA SER A 17 -0.06 10.80 -39.34
C SER A 17 -0.51 11.35 -37.97
N ALA A 18 -1.82 11.54 -37.83
CA ALA A 18 -2.41 11.75 -36.53
C ALA A 18 -2.15 10.46 -35.71
N ALA A 19 -1.20 10.53 -34.80
CA ALA A 19 -1.06 9.50 -33.76
C ALA A 19 -2.36 9.52 -32.97
N PHE A 20 -3.20 8.49 -33.12
CA PHE A 20 -4.27 8.21 -32.22
C PHE A 20 -3.61 7.89 -30.85
N ALA A 21 -3.51 8.88 -29.96
CA ALA A 21 -3.34 8.63 -28.55
C ALA A 21 -4.58 7.83 -28.14
N ALA A 22 -4.40 6.54 -27.88
CA ALA A 22 -5.45 5.73 -27.32
C ALA A 22 -5.88 6.42 -26.02
N ASP A 23 -7.13 6.86 -25.98
CA ASP A 23 -7.75 7.47 -24.80
C ASP A 23 -7.81 6.37 -23.75
N VAL A 24 -6.78 6.30 -22.89
CA VAL A 24 -6.76 5.36 -21.77
C VAL A 24 -7.82 5.89 -20.82
N PRO A 25 -8.94 5.16 -20.62
CA PRO A 25 -10.01 5.65 -19.76
C PRO A 25 -9.42 6.02 -18.41
N GLU A 26 -9.69 7.25 -17.98
CA GLU A 26 -9.25 7.77 -16.68
C GLU A 26 -9.77 6.84 -15.58
N ARG A 27 -8.86 6.07 -14.97
CA ARG A 27 -9.24 5.12 -13.93
C ARG A 27 -9.63 5.90 -12.69
N LYS A 28 -10.77 5.57 -12.12
CA LYS A 28 -11.22 6.17 -10.86
C LYS A 28 -10.15 5.90 -9.78
N SER A 29 -9.80 6.91 -9.02
CA SER A 29 -8.76 6.85 -7.97
C SER A 29 -8.94 5.66 -7.02
N LEU A 30 -10.18 5.31 -6.67
CA LEU A 30 -10.49 4.13 -5.86
C LEU A 30 -10.07 2.80 -6.51
N GLN A 31 -10.19 2.66 -7.83
CA GLN A 31 -9.76 1.44 -8.52
C GLN A 31 -8.24 1.31 -8.48
N VAL A 32 -7.53 2.41 -8.67
CA VAL A 32 -6.05 2.43 -8.60
C VAL A 32 -5.59 2.09 -7.18
N ILE A 33 -6.20 2.68 -6.14
CA ILE A 33 -5.89 2.38 -4.73
C ILE A 33 -6.15 0.90 -4.41
N ASN A 34 -7.26 0.34 -4.89
CA ASN A 34 -7.58 -1.08 -4.69
C ASN A 34 -6.55 -2.00 -5.38
N ASP A 35 -6.14 -1.67 -6.60
CA ASP A 35 -5.13 -2.44 -7.32
C ASP A 35 -3.76 -2.35 -6.63
N ILE A 36 -3.36 -1.17 -6.14
CA ILE A 36 -2.13 -0.99 -5.35
C ILE A 36 -2.22 -1.84 -4.08
N THR A 37 -3.31 -1.73 -3.33
CA THR A 37 -3.52 -2.50 -2.09
C THR A 37 -3.44 -3.99 -2.34
N LYS A 38 -4.05 -4.46 -3.44
CA LYS A 38 -3.98 -5.87 -3.85
C LYS A 38 -2.55 -6.31 -4.14
N GLN A 39 -1.77 -5.51 -4.88
CA GLN A 39 -0.36 -5.81 -5.18
C GLN A 39 0.49 -5.92 -3.91
N VAL A 40 0.32 -4.99 -2.97
CA VAL A 40 1.05 -5.01 -1.70
C VAL A 40 0.66 -6.23 -0.86
N ARG A 41 -0.64 -6.52 -0.75
CA ARG A 41 -1.12 -7.68 0.02
C ARG A 41 -0.76 -9.03 -0.59
N GLN A 42 -0.60 -9.11 -1.90
CA GLN A 42 -0.16 -10.32 -2.61
C GLN A 42 1.37 -10.50 -2.60
N TYR A 43 2.11 -9.51 -2.15
CA TYR A 43 3.56 -9.64 -2.01
C TYR A 43 3.89 -10.65 -0.90
N THR A 44 4.43 -11.79 -1.27
CA THR A 44 4.62 -12.96 -0.38
C THR A 44 5.53 -12.71 0.82
N ARG A 45 6.32 -11.63 0.80
CA ARG A 45 7.21 -11.23 1.90
C ARG A 45 6.62 -10.13 2.78
N TYR A 46 5.44 -9.61 2.44
CA TYR A 46 4.67 -8.72 3.30
C TYR A 46 4.09 -9.53 4.44
N THR A 47 4.33 -9.10 5.67
CA THR A 47 3.95 -9.87 6.88
C THR A 47 3.13 -9.00 7.83
N ILE A 48 2.57 -9.62 8.85
CA ILE A 48 1.89 -8.92 9.95
C ILE A 48 2.81 -7.98 10.76
N PHE A 49 4.11 -8.01 10.54
CA PHE A 49 5.10 -7.13 11.18
C PHE A 49 5.46 -5.91 10.32
N ASP A 50 4.87 -5.81 9.15
CA ASP A 50 4.99 -4.67 8.24
C ASP A 50 3.66 -3.92 8.22
N ASP A 51 3.71 -2.60 8.10
CA ASP A 51 2.53 -1.77 7.91
C ASP A 51 2.84 -0.71 6.85
N VAL A 52 2.05 -0.69 5.77
CA VAL A 52 2.23 0.23 4.65
C VAL A 52 0.91 0.91 4.34
N SER A 53 0.93 2.22 4.38
CA SER A 53 -0.19 3.08 4.00
C SER A 53 0.06 3.69 2.62
N ILE A 54 -1.01 3.83 1.86
CA ILE A 54 -0.99 4.32 0.49
C ILE A 54 -1.90 5.54 0.39
N ARG A 55 -1.38 6.62 -0.21
CA ARG A 55 -2.17 7.78 -0.61
C ARG A 55 -1.91 8.03 -2.09
N LEU A 56 -2.98 8.13 -2.87
CA LEU A 56 -2.91 8.50 -4.28
C LEU A 56 -3.31 9.97 -4.42
N GLU A 57 -2.47 10.76 -5.08
CA GLU A 57 -2.73 12.16 -5.40
C GLU A 57 -3.39 12.26 -6.80
N ASP A 58 -4.07 13.38 -7.07
CA ASP A 58 -4.83 13.59 -8.31
C ASP A 58 -3.96 13.51 -9.59
N ASN A 59 -2.67 13.80 -9.46
CA ASN A 59 -1.68 13.68 -10.55
C ASN A 59 -1.21 12.23 -10.82
N GLY A 60 -1.76 11.24 -10.11
CA GLY A 60 -1.34 9.84 -10.18
C GLY A 60 -0.05 9.53 -9.39
N ASN A 61 0.42 10.44 -8.54
CA ASN A 61 1.54 10.16 -7.63
C ASN A 61 1.07 9.30 -6.46
N ALA A 62 1.65 8.12 -6.29
CA ALA A 62 1.39 7.25 -5.15
C ALA A 62 2.43 7.52 -4.05
N VAL A 63 1.98 8.02 -2.91
CA VAL A 63 2.81 8.24 -1.72
C VAL A 63 2.66 7.04 -0.80
N LEU A 64 3.77 6.34 -0.56
CA LEU A 64 3.87 5.18 0.31
C LEU A 64 4.53 5.59 1.62
N THR A 65 3.86 5.32 2.73
CA THR A 65 4.37 5.58 4.09
C THR A 65 4.23 4.33 4.94
N GLY A 66 4.79 4.35 6.14
CA GLY A 66 4.70 3.24 7.07
C GLY A 66 6.05 2.60 7.35
N LYS A 67 6.05 1.34 7.78
CA LYS A 67 7.27 0.65 8.26
C LYS A 67 7.31 -0.79 7.80
N VAL A 68 8.51 -1.23 7.42
CA VAL A 68 8.79 -2.62 7.04
C VAL A 68 9.99 -3.17 7.80
N THR A 69 10.02 -4.47 7.97
CA THR A 69 11.07 -5.15 8.75
C THR A 69 12.41 -5.29 8.00
N MET A 70 12.41 -5.16 6.67
CA MET A 70 13.63 -5.39 5.86
C MET A 70 13.74 -4.36 4.73
N PRO A 71 14.96 -3.89 4.38
CA PRO A 71 15.18 -2.89 3.34
C PRO A 71 14.63 -3.30 1.97
N PHE A 72 14.84 -4.55 1.56
CA PHE A 72 14.36 -5.03 0.27
C PHE A 72 12.83 -4.97 0.10
N LYS A 73 12.07 -5.05 1.21
CA LYS A 73 10.59 -4.92 1.16
C LYS A 73 10.18 -3.51 0.74
N LYS A 74 10.86 -2.47 1.24
CA LYS A 74 10.66 -1.09 0.81
C LYS A 74 10.84 -0.96 -0.70
N ASP A 75 11.95 -1.48 -1.23
CA ASP A 75 12.28 -1.38 -2.64
C ASP A 75 11.31 -2.20 -3.51
N ASP A 76 10.98 -3.41 -3.07
CA ASP A 76 10.06 -4.30 -3.78
C ASP A 76 8.64 -3.70 -3.84
N ILE A 77 8.12 -3.18 -2.72
CA ILE A 77 6.80 -2.55 -2.65
C ILE A 77 6.76 -1.33 -3.57
N GLY A 78 7.79 -0.47 -3.55
CA GLY A 78 7.87 0.68 -4.46
C GLY A 78 7.82 0.26 -5.93
N ARG A 79 8.55 -0.79 -6.32
CA ARG A 79 8.53 -1.32 -7.69
C ARG A 79 7.18 -1.95 -8.08
N LEU A 80 6.54 -2.66 -7.16
CA LEU A 80 5.23 -3.27 -7.39
C LEU A 80 4.17 -2.19 -7.62
N VAL A 81 4.15 -1.14 -6.78
CA VAL A 81 3.21 -0.03 -6.90
C VAL A 81 3.44 0.75 -8.19
N GLY A 82 4.69 1.00 -8.59
CA GLY A 82 5.02 1.71 -9.83
C GLY A 82 4.59 0.99 -11.12
N ARG A 83 4.21 -0.30 -11.04
CA ARG A 83 3.68 -1.08 -12.18
C ARG A 83 2.17 -1.04 -12.28
N VAL A 84 1.49 -0.48 -11.29
CA VAL A 84 0.02 -0.42 -11.29
C VAL A 84 -0.45 0.63 -12.30
N GLN A 85 -1.36 0.24 -13.16
CA GLN A 85 -1.94 1.15 -14.15
C GLN A 85 -2.70 2.29 -13.45
N GLY A 86 -2.37 3.53 -13.80
CA GLY A 86 -2.91 4.73 -13.17
C GLY A 86 -1.97 5.34 -12.12
N VAL A 87 -0.83 4.70 -11.83
CA VAL A 87 0.26 5.29 -11.06
C VAL A 87 1.25 5.92 -12.02
N SER A 88 1.50 7.22 -11.88
CA SER A 88 2.46 7.98 -12.70
C SER A 88 3.85 8.01 -12.07
N THR A 89 3.89 8.24 -10.77
CA THR A 89 5.13 8.29 -9.96
C THR A 89 4.90 7.65 -8.60
N VAL A 90 5.99 7.23 -7.94
CA VAL A 90 5.95 6.66 -6.60
C VAL A 90 6.90 7.42 -5.69
N GLN A 91 6.36 8.07 -4.69
CA GLN A 91 7.11 8.60 -3.57
C GLN A 91 7.15 7.54 -2.47
N ASN A 92 8.31 6.94 -2.25
CA ASN A 92 8.47 5.83 -1.31
C ASN A 92 9.12 6.28 0.00
N ASP A 93 8.29 6.73 0.94
CA ASP A 93 8.68 7.18 2.28
C ASP A 93 8.54 6.07 3.34
N ILE A 94 8.48 4.80 2.91
CA ILE A 94 8.48 3.66 3.83
C ILE A 94 9.78 3.66 4.63
N ALA A 95 9.67 3.61 5.96
CA ALA A 95 10.81 3.47 6.86
C ALA A 95 11.17 1.99 7.06
N VAL A 96 12.45 1.71 7.25
CA VAL A 96 12.92 0.36 7.61
C VAL A 96 13.14 0.32 9.12
N LEU A 97 12.53 -0.66 9.76
CA LEU A 97 12.68 -0.88 11.22
C LEU A 97 14.13 -1.26 11.54
N PRO A 98 14.68 -0.75 12.65
CA PRO A 98 16.01 -1.14 13.09
C PRO A 98 16.05 -2.63 13.46
N VAL A 99 17.20 -3.26 13.24
CA VAL A 99 17.43 -4.65 13.67
C VAL A 99 17.57 -4.66 15.20
N SER A 100 16.66 -5.37 15.86
CA SER A 100 16.60 -5.47 17.31
C SER A 100 16.06 -6.83 17.74
N PRO A 101 16.89 -7.71 18.34
CA PRO A 101 16.42 -9.00 18.86
C PRO A 101 15.32 -8.85 19.90
N PHE A 102 15.35 -7.79 20.70
CA PHE A 102 14.30 -7.49 21.68
C PHE A 102 12.96 -7.17 20.99
N ASP A 103 12.99 -6.33 19.96
CA ASP A 103 11.77 -5.99 19.21
C ASP A 103 11.23 -7.20 18.45
N ASP A 104 12.10 -8.05 17.91
CA ASP A 104 11.69 -9.29 17.24
C ASP A 104 10.99 -10.24 18.20
N GLU A 105 11.57 -10.46 19.38
CA GLU A 105 10.95 -11.29 20.42
C GLU A 105 9.59 -10.72 20.84
N LEU A 106 9.50 -9.41 21.02
CA LEU A 106 8.26 -8.74 21.39
C LEU A 106 7.19 -8.88 20.30
N ARG A 107 7.56 -8.73 19.01
CA ARG A 107 6.67 -8.99 17.86
C ARG A 107 6.08 -10.40 17.93
N PHE A 108 6.93 -11.42 18.12
CA PHE A 108 6.47 -12.81 18.18
C PHE A 108 5.60 -13.11 19.39
N ARG A 109 5.90 -12.57 20.57
CA ARG A 109 5.08 -12.75 21.76
C ARG A 109 3.69 -12.14 21.57
N ILE A 110 3.62 -10.91 21.07
CA ILE A 110 2.35 -10.22 20.83
C ILE A 110 1.55 -10.92 19.73
N SER A 111 2.18 -11.33 18.64
CA SER A 111 1.48 -12.04 17.56
C SER A 111 0.87 -13.35 18.05
N ARG A 112 1.61 -14.11 18.87
CA ARG A 112 1.10 -15.35 19.48
C ARG A 112 -0.05 -15.09 20.44
N ALA A 113 0.02 -14.00 21.22
CA ALA A 113 -1.06 -13.65 22.14
C ALA A 113 -2.35 -13.23 21.41
N ILE A 114 -2.22 -12.44 20.34
CA ILE A 114 -3.38 -11.99 19.57
C ILE A 114 -3.94 -13.15 18.74
N TYR A 115 -3.17 -13.73 17.85
CA TYR A 115 -3.65 -14.74 16.91
C TYR A 115 -3.88 -16.13 17.55
N GLY A 116 -3.33 -16.39 18.72
CA GLY A 116 -3.63 -17.56 19.55
C GLY A 116 -4.87 -17.42 20.41
N ASN A 117 -5.44 -16.22 20.53
CA ASN A 117 -6.68 -15.99 21.26
C ASN A 117 -7.90 -16.40 20.42
N SER A 118 -8.87 -17.09 21.01
CA SER A 118 -10.05 -17.60 20.32
C SER A 118 -10.88 -16.51 19.61
N ALA A 119 -10.88 -15.28 20.13
CA ALA A 119 -11.56 -14.15 19.50
C ALA A 119 -10.98 -13.78 18.12
N PHE A 120 -9.71 -14.13 17.86
CA PHE A 120 -9.00 -13.78 16.63
C PHE A 120 -8.68 -14.97 15.71
N TRP A 121 -9.16 -16.17 16.03
CA TRP A 121 -8.89 -17.37 15.19
C TRP A 121 -9.35 -17.22 13.75
N HIS A 122 -10.46 -16.54 13.52
CA HIS A 122 -10.93 -16.26 12.16
C HIS A 122 -9.93 -15.41 11.34
N TYR A 123 -9.20 -14.48 11.98
CA TYR A 123 -8.12 -13.74 11.34
C TYR A 123 -6.86 -14.59 11.15
N ALA A 124 -6.53 -15.43 12.12
CA ALA A 124 -5.36 -16.31 12.06
C ALA A 124 -5.42 -17.30 10.87
N ALA A 125 -6.63 -17.66 10.45
CA ALA A 125 -6.87 -18.54 9.30
C ALA A 125 -6.74 -17.84 7.95
N MET A 126 -6.63 -16.51 7.90
CA MET A 126 -6.52 -15.74 6.66
C MET A 126 -5.08 -15.79 6.11
N ALA A 127 -4.95 -15.81 4.79
CA ALA A 127 -3.65 -15.73 4.12
C ALA A 127 -2.92 -14.39 4.44
N ASN A 128 -3.69 -13.32 4.64
CA ASN A 128 -3.20 -12.00 5.05
C ASN A 128 -4.00 -11.54 6.26
N PRO A 129 -3.56 -11.88 7.48
CA PRO A 129 -4.22 -11.45 8.70
C PRO A 129 -4.25 -9.92 8.81
N PRO A 130 -5.38 -9.32 9.22
CA PRO A 130 -5.59 -7.88 9.11
C PRO A 130 -4.98 -7.05 10.25
N ILE A 131 -4.49 -7.67 11.33
CA ILE A 131 -3.87 -6.95 12.45
C ILE A 131 -2.36 -6.97 12.26
N HIS A 132 -1.77 -5.80 12.05
CA HIS A 132 -0.35 -5.59 11.91
C HIS A 132 0.27 -5.16 13.24
N ILE A 133 1.45 -5.69 13.56
CA ILE A 133 2.16 -5.50 14.83
C ILE A 133 3.53 -4.91 14.54
N VAL A 134 3.61 -3.59 14.52
CA VAL A 134 4.87 -2.88 14.30
C VAL A 134 5.53 -2.59 15.64
N VAL A 135 6.77 -3.02 15.79
CA VAL A 135 7.56 -2.76 17.02
C VAL A 135 8.85 -2.05 16.66
N GLU A 136 9.10 -0.94 17.32
CA GLU A 136 10.31 -0.14 17.16
C GLU A 136 10.79 0.39 18.51
N ASN A 137 11.99 0.00 18.92
CA ASN A 137 12.59 0.38 20.20
C ASN A 137 11.65 0.10 21.41
N GLY A 138 11.02 -1.08 21.43
CA GLY A 138 10.08 -1.49 22.47
C GLY A 138 8.71 -0.79 22.44
N ARG A 139 8.46 0.08 21.47
CA ARG A 139 7.15 0.73 21.25
C ARG A 139 6.36 -0.05 20.21
N VAL A 140 5.15 -0.42 20.57
CA VAL A 140 4.25 -1.21 19.74
C VAL A 140 3.21 -0.31 19.09
N THR A 141 3.00 -0.49 17.80
CA THR A 141 1.84 0.06 17.08
C THR A 141 1.03 -1.10 16.53
N LEU A 142 -0.24 -1.17 16.89
CA LEU A 142 -1.22 -2.07 16.27
C LEU A 142 -1.94 -1.32 15.18
N ALA A 143 -1.82 -1.79 13.93
CA ALA A 143 -2.47 -1.19 12.77
C ALA A 143 -3.35 -2.20 12.04
N GLY A 144 -4.23 -1.71 11.16
CA GLY A 144 -5.11 -2.56 10.36
C GLY A 144 -6.59 -2.44 10.73
N VAL A 145 -7.36 -3.50 10.47
CA VAL A 145 -8.83 -3.45 10.60
C VAL A 145 -9.34 -4.64 11.39
N VAL A 146 -10.30 -4.37 12.28
CA VAL A 146 -11.01 -5.37 13.09
C VAL A 146 -12.51 -5.17 12.97
N GLN A 147 -13.32 -6.18 13.29
CA GLN A 147 -14.77 -6.10 13.11
C GLN A 147 -15.43 -5.05 14.01
N ASN A 148 -14.94 -4.90 15.25
CA ASN A 148 -15.60 -4.05 16.24
C ASN A 148 -14.64 -3.51 17.30
N ASN A 149 -15.17 -2.62 18.15
CA ASN A 149 -14.43 -2.01 19.27
C ASN A 149 -13.97 -3.00 20.34
N VAL A 150 -14.71 -4.09 20.56
CA VAL A 150 -14.34 -5.10 21.56
C VAL A 150 -13.04 -5.78 21.15
N GLU A 151 -12.93 -6.19 19.89
CA GLU A 151 -11.70 -6.75 19.33
C GLU A 151 -10.55 -5.75 19.37
N ARG A 152 -10.82 -4.48 19.01
CA ARG A 152 -9.81 -3.41 19.07
C ARG A 152 -9.24 -3.23 20.47
N MET A 153 -10.09 -3.23 21.49
CA MET A 153 -9.67 -3.11 22.89
C MET A 153 -8.96 -4.37 23.40
N LEU A 154 -9.44 -5.55 23.01
CA LEU A 154 -8.83 -6.82 23.38
C LEU A 154 -7.43 -6.96 22.79
N ALA A 155 -7.25 -6.63 21.49
CA ALA A 155 -5.93 -6.64 20.85
C ALA A 155 -4.93 -5.76 21.59
N ARG A 156 -5.34 -4.54 21.98
CA ARG A 156 -4.51 -3.64 22.79
C ARG A 156 -4.17 -4.24 24.15
N SER A 157 -5.14 -4.81 24.83
CA SER A 157 -4.93 -5.45 26.15
C SER A 157 -3.90 -6.56 26.05
N LEU A 158 -4.02 -7.44 25.07
CA LEU A 158 -3.08 -8.53 24.83
C LEU A 158 -1.67 -8.00 24.52
N ALA A 159 -1.54 -6.96 23.71
CA ALA A 159 -0.25 -6.37 23.36
C ALA A 159 0.46 -5.71 24.57
N THR A 160 -0.29 -5.20 25.54
CA THR A 160 0.26 -4.50 26.72
C THR A 160 0.92 -5.47 27.73
N THR A 161 0.60 -6.75 27.65
CA THR A 161 1.00 -7.77 28.67
C THR A 161 2.50 -8.12 28.61
N PHE A 162 3.22 -7.82 27.53
CA PHE A 162 4.56 -8.36 27.25
C PHE A 162 5.74 -7.41 27.48
N GLY A 163 5.58 -6.36 28.27
CA GLY A 163 6.69 -5.46 28.62
C GLY A 163 7.05 -4.47 27.53
N ALA A 164 6.11 -4.13 26.66
CA ALA A 164 6.24 -3.01 25.73
C ALA A 164 6.34 -1.69 26.51
N PHE A 165 7.20 -0.76 26.08
CA PHE A 165 7.28 0.57 26.67
C PHE A 165 6.01 1.38 26.44
N SER A 166 5.36 1.16 25.30
CA SER A 166 4.06 1.76 25.01
C SER A 166 3.33 0.94 23.93
N VAL A 167 2.00 1.00 23.95
CA VAL A 167 1.15 0.40 22.91
C VAL A 167 0.24 1.48 22.34
N LYS A 168 0.50 1.85 21.08
CA LYS A 168 -0.37 2.70 20.27
C LYS A 168 -1.33 1.82 19.50
N ASN A 169 -2.63 2.06 19.66
CA ASN A 169 -3.66 1.30 18.96
C ASN A 169 -4.26 2.15 17.82
N GLU A 170 -3.86 1.84 16.59
CA GLU A 170 -4.34 2.48 15.37
C GLU A 170 -5.30 1.57 14.57
N LEU A 171 -5.75 0.47 15.20
CA LEU A 171 -6.75 -0.40 14.60
C LEU A 171 -8.04 0.36 14.34
N LYS A 172 -8.55 0.23 13.14
CA LYS A 172 -9.86 0.75 12.74
C LYS A 172 -10.90 -0.36 12.79
N THR A 173 -12.15 0.00 13.03
CA THR A 173 -13.26 -0.95 12.90
C THR A 173 -13.75 -0.99 11.45
N ASP A 174 -14.43 -2.06 11.06
CA ASP A 174 -15.07 -2.16 9.73
C ASP A 174 -16.01 -0.98 9.46
N ALA A 175 -16.74 -0.51 10.49
CA ALA A 175 -17.62 0.65 10.38
C ALA A 175 -16.85 1.94 10.08
N GLU A 176 -15.76 2.20 10.80
CA GLU A 176 -14.88 3.36 10.57
C GLU A 176 -14.22 3.32 9.20
N MET A 177 -13.83 2.13 8.74
CA MET A 177 -13.23 1.95 7.41
C MET A 177 -14.25 2.24 6.32
N LYS A 178 -15.47 1.73 6.46
CA LYS A 178 -16.56 1.98 5.50
C LYS A 178 -16.88 3.47 5.40
N GLU A 179 -17.01 4.18 6.53
CA GLU A 179 -17.22 5.63 6.56
C GLU A 179 -16.07 6.40 5.88
N THR A 180 -14.82 5.93 6.05
CA THR A 180 -13.67 6.55 5.39
C THR A 180 -13.73 6.39 3.87
N LEU A 181 -14.14 5.23 3.37
CA LEU A 181 -14.26 4.95 1.93
C LEU A 181 -15.43 5.68 1.28
N GLU A 182 -16.52 5.95 2.02
CA GLU A 182 -17.67 6.70 1.52
C GLU A 182 -17.37 8.21 1.34
N LYS A 183 -16.28 8.71 1.96
CA LYS A 183 -15.86 10.11 1.87
C LYS A 183 -14.78 10.39 0.80
N LEU A 184 -14.30 9.33 0.11
CA LEU A 184 -13.35 9.42 -1.00
C LEU A 184 -14.07 9.49 -2.34
#